data_3a6f49fd8fe137c5529cbd71dc6a9bfd
#
_entry.id   3a6f49fd8fe137c5529cbd71dc6a9bfd
#
_cell.length_a   1.000
_cell.length_b   1.000
_cell.length_c   1.000
_cell.angle_alpha   90.00
_cell.angle_beta   90.00
_cell.angle_gamma   90.00
#
_symmetry.space_group_name_H-M   'P 1'
#
loop_
_entity.id
_entity.type
_entity.pdbx_description
1 polymer ?
#
loop_
_entity_poly.entity_id
_entity_poly.type
_entity_poly.pdbx_seq_one_letter_code
_entity_poly.pdbx_strand_id
1 'polypeptide(L)'
;AESAFGDILELQKNLEKAEEEMLEMDTSTDEYYDLIDLMGEWEQQLEDHEPGKMKSRIERILHGMGFSESDFERDTGEFSGGWQMRIALAKLLLQNPSLIILDEPTNHLDIVSQHWVEQYLKHYQGALIVISHDRAFLDEVTNRTLELKLGNLTTFKGNYSYYVGESDKRLETLRKAYANQQKEIKEVKDWINRFRSNVKKASMVQSRIKALEKMELISIPRDEKKMFFRFPKSPPASAKVITISDLHKAYGDNVIFDGLDLRIDKGDRIAVVGVNGAGKSTLARIMAGTEPYQSGEVEKGINTVLGYFAQSQADELDPNN
;
A
#
# COMPACT_ATOMS: atom_id res chain seq x y z
N ALA A 1 -8.61 18.48 8.25
CA ALA A 1 -7.24 18.88 7.87
C ALA A 1 -6.63 19.84 8.91
N GLU A 2 -7.33 20.87 9.32
CA GLU A 2 -6.85 21.83 10.32
C GLU A 2 -6.42 21.17 11.64
N SER A 3 -7.09 20.12 12.06
CA SER A 3 -6.69 19.35 13.25
C SER A 3 -5.31 18.69 13.16
N ALA A 4 -4.64 18.71 12.01
CA ALA A 4 -3.24 18.31 11.86
C ALA A 4 -2.28 19.32 12.53
N PHE A 5 -2.74 20.53 12.69
CA PHE A 5 -2.02 21.67 13.27
C PHE A 5 -2.56 22.00 14.69
N GLY A 6 -3.08 20.98 15.40
CA GLY A 6 -3.68 21.16 16.72
C GLY A 6 -2.80 21.96 17.69
N ASP A 7 -1.50 21.61 17.73
CA ASP A 7 -0.52 22.27 18.59
C ASP A 7 -0.34 23.77 18.20
N ILE A 8 -0.33 24.06 16.91
CA ILE A 8 -0.21 25.44 16.41
C ILE A 8 -1.49 26.26 16.71
N LEU A 9 -2.66 25.64 16.50
CA LEU A 9 -3.94 26.28 16.82
C LEU A 9 -4.10 26.50 18.34
N GLU A 10 -3.56 25.61 19.16
CA GLU A 10 -3.56 25.77 20.62
C GLU A 10 -2.59 26.89 21.05
N LEU A 11 -1.42 26.98 20.41
CA LEU A 11 -0.48 28.08 20.64
C LEU A 11 -1.10 29.44 20.26
N GLN A 12 -1.77 29.52 19.09
CA GLN A 12 -2.48 30.76 18.68
C GLN A 12 -3.54 31.16 19.71
N LYS A 13 -4.36 30.19 20.14
CA LYS A 13 -5.40 30.43 21.15
C LYS A 13 -4.84 30.85 22.52
N ASN A 14 -3.70 30.28 22.88
CA ASN A 14 -3.02 30.66 24.14
C ASN A 14 -2.45 32.06 24.04
N LEU A 15 -1.90 32.42 22.88
CA LEU A 15 -1.40 33.78 22.63
C LEU A 15 -2.54 34.81 22.69
N GLU A 16 -3.67 34.55 21.99
CA GLU A 16 -4.85 35.43 22.04
C GLU A 16 -5.36 35.63 23.48
N LYS A 17 -5.42 34.57 24.28
CA LYS A 17 -5.82 34.67 25.68
C LYS A 17 -4.82 35.44 26.52
N ALA A 18 -3.51 35.22 26.32
CA ALA A 18 -2.48 35.95 27.03
C ALA A 18 -2.50 37.45 26.71
N GLU A 19 -2.78 37.80 25.42
CA GLU A 19 -2.98 39.19 24.99
C GLU A 19 -4.19 39.84 25.75
N GLU A 20 -5.32 39.10 25.87
CA GLU A 20 -6.48 39.56 26.62
C GLU A 20 -6.17 39.72 28.11
N GLU A 21 -5.47 38.78 28.73
CA GLU A 21 -5.06 38.82 30.15
C GLU A 21 -4.12 40.00 30.43
N MET A 22 -3.17 40.28 29.52
CA MET A 22 -2.25 41.42 29.64
C MET A 22 -2.97 42.77 29.70
N LEU A 23 -4.13 42.92 29.04
CA LEU A 23 -4.89 44.17 29.06
C LEU A 23 -5.49 44.51 30.46
N GLU A 24 -5.66 43.46 31.28
CA GLU A 24 -6.24 43.60 32.63
C GLU A 24 -5.18 43.56 33.74
N MET A 25 -3.90 43.24 33.43
CA MET A 25 -2.83 43.10 34.44
C MET A 25 -2.13 44.42 34.77
N ASP A 26 -1.60 44.50 35.97
CA ASP A 26 -0.73 45.59 36.39
C ASP A 26 0.68 45.40 35.81
N THR A 27 1.13 46.36 34.96
CA THR A 27 2.41 46.29 34.26
C THR A 27 3.65 46.34 35.16
N SER A 28 3.48 46.51 36.45
CA SER A 28 4.58 46.54 37.46
C SER A 28 4.84 45.22 38.18
N THR A 29 4.09 44.18 37.86
CA THR A 29 4.17 42.86 38.52
C THR A 29 5.14 41.91 37.82
N ASP A 30 5.80 41.04 38.58
CA ASP A 30 6.67 39.98 38.02
C ASP A 30 5.86 39.05 37.13
N GLU A 31 4.58 38.79 37.45
CA GLU A 31 3.66 37.96 36.62
C GLU A 31 3.43 38.54 35.23
N TYR A 32 3.41 39.86 35.09
CA TYR A 32 3.30 40.53 33.77
C TYR A 32 4.54 40.26 32.91
N TYR A 33 5.74 40.31 33.47
CA TYR A 33 6.98 40.02 32.75
C TYR A 33 7.13 38.55 32.40
N ASP A 34 6.75 37.62 33.28
CA ASP A 34 6.73 36.20 33.02
C ASP A 34 5.80 35.86 31.86
N LEU A 35 4.63 36.55 31.79
CA LEU A 35 3.69 36.33 30.66
C LEU A 35 4.25 36.86 29.34
N ILE A 36 4.96 37.99 29.33
CA ILE A 36 5.65 38.50 28.12
C ILE A 36 6.69 37.52 27.60
N ASP A 37 7.51 36.97 28.48
CA ASP A 37 8.55 36.00 28.10
C ASP A 37 7.91 34.73 27.51
N LEU A 38 6.84 34.24 28.12
CA LEU A 38 6.08 33.08 27.65
C LEU A 38 5.44 33.33 26.27
N MET A 39 4.85 34.51 26.08
CA MET A 39 4.29 34.93 24.79
C MET A 39 5.38 35.01 23.71
N GLY A 40 6.56 35.52 24.04
CA GLY A 40 7.70 35.56 23.13
C GLY A 40 8.15 34.18 22.68
N GLU A 41 8.14 33.20 23.60
CA GLU A 41 8.41 31.79 23.25
C GLU A 41 7.35 31.21 22.30
N TRP A 42 6.06 31.49 22.55
CA TRP A 42 4.97 31.05 21.69
C TRP A 42 4.98 31.71 20.31
N GLU A 43 5.28 33.00 20.23
CA GLU A 43 5.42 33.73 18.96
C GLU A 43 6.57 33.15 18.12
N GLN A 44 7.72 32.86 18.73
CA GLN A 44 8.84 32.24 18.04
C GLN A 44 8.49 30.84 17.52
N GLN A 45 7.80 30.01 18.32
CA GLN A 45 7.31 28.72 17.88
C GLN A 45 6.32 28.84 16.72
N LEU A 46 5.42 29.83 16.75
CA LEU A 46 4.46 30.10 15.67
C LEU A 46 5.17 30.56 14.38
N GLU A 47 6.19 31.41 14.48
CA GLU A 47 6.97 31.85 13.29
C GLU A 47 7.68 30.68 12.62
N ASP A 48 8.26 29.77 13.40
CA ASP A 48 8.93 28.56 12.90
C ASP A 48 7.99 27.64 12.09
N HIS A 49 6.69 27.67 12.40
CA HIS A 49 5.67 26.86 11.72
C HIS A 49 5.00 27.54 10.53
N GLU A 50 5.36 28.80 10.20
CA GLU A 50 4.85 29.55 9.06
C GLU A 50 3.29 29.55 8.94
N PRO A 51 2.53 30.00 9.95
CA PRO A 51 1.07 29.89 9.96
C PRO A 51 0.40 30.52 8.73
N GLY A 52 1.00 31.54 8.13
CA GLY A 52 0.52 32.14 6.88
C GLY A 52 0.52 31.22 5.67
N LYS A 53 1.29 30.13 5.69
CA LYS A 53 1.33 29.11 4.62
C LYS A 53 0.46 27.89 4.92
N MET A 54 -0.16 27.82 6.09
CA MET A 54 -0.92 26.65 6.54
C MET A 54 -2.08 26.32 5.59
N LYS A 55 -2.87 27.34 5.23
CA LYS A 55 -4.02 27.17 4.32
C LYS A 55 -3.57 26.64 2.95
N SER A 56 -2.53 27.22 2.36
CA SER A 56 -2.03 26.78 1.05
C SER A 56 -1.41 25.38 1.08
N ARG A 57 -0.83 24.96 2.21
CA ARG A 57 -0.35 23.58 2.39
C ARG A 57 -1.51 22.58 2.48
N ILE A 58 -2.57 22.93 3.22
CA ILE A 58 -3.80 22.12 3.31
C ILE A 58 -4.41 21.95 1.92
N GLU A 59 -4.65 23.04 1.21
CA GLU A 59 -5.22 23.03 -0.13
C GLU A 59 -4.39 22.19 -1.10
N ARG A 60 -3.07 22.37 -1.13
CA ARG A 60 -2.18 21.61 -1.99
C ARG A 60 -2.23 20.10 -1.72
N ILE A 61 -2.25 19.68 -0.46
CA ILE A 61 -2.30 18.25 -0.10
C ILE A 61 -3.68 17.68 -0.40
N LEU A 62 -4.75 18.37 -0.08
CA LEU A 62 -6.12 17.92 -0.37
C LEU A 62 -6.37 17.81 -1.88
N HIS A 63 -5.95 18.78 -2.68
CA HIS A 63 -6.02 18.67 -4.15
C HIS A 63 -5.21 17.49 -4.68
N GLY A 64 -4.00 17.28 -4.15
CA GLY A 64 -3.19 16.11 -4.49
C GLY A 64 -3.84 14.76 -4.16
N MET A 65 -4.66 14.73 -3.10
CA MET A 65 -5.47 13.56 -2.73
C MET A 65 -6.77 13.44 -3.54
N GLY A 66 -7.04 14.39 -4.45
CA GLY A 66 -8.20 14.36 -5.34
C GLY A 66 -9.45 15.07 -4.81
N PHE A 67 -9.34 15.85 -3.73
CA PHE A 67 -10.45 16.67 -3.24
C PHE A 67 -10.60 17.95 -4.08
N SER A 68 -11.86 18.34 -4.34
CA SER A 68 -12.22 19.60 -4.94
C SER A 68 -12.40 20.70 -3.88
N GLU A 69 -12.38 21.97 -4.29
CA GLU A 69 -12.64 23.07 -3.34
C GLU A 69 -14.00 22.95 -2.64
N SER A 70 -15.01 22.44 -3.32
CA SER A 70 -16.34 22.21 -2.74
C SER A 70 -16.35 21.14 -1.64
N ASP A 71 -15.30 20.29 -1.55
CA ASP A 71 -15.20 19.26 -0.53
C ASP A 71 -14.58 19.76 0.78
N PHE A 72 -13.93 20.93 0.77
CA PHE A 72 -13.15 21.42 1.91
C PHE A 72 -13.98 21.78 3.13
N GLU A 73 -15.22 22.22 2.91
CA GLU A 73 -16.16 22.62 3.97
C GLU A 73 -17.14 21.51 4.37
N ARG A 74 -17.08 20.35 3.69
CA ARG A 74 -17.98 19.23 3.97
C ARG A 74 -17.59 18.50 5.24
N ASP A 75 -18.59 17.96 5.96
CA ASP A 75 -18.34 17.08 7.11
C ASP A 75 -17.63 15.81 6.68
N THR A 76 -16.62 15.39 7.45
CA THR A 76 -15.85 14.17 7.17
C THR A 76 -16.69 12.91 7.22
N GLY A 77 -17.81 12.92 7.96
CA GLY A 77 -18.76 11.81 8.03
C GLY A 77 -19.56 11.58 6.75
N GLU A 78 -19.65 12.58 5.86
CA GLU A 78 -20.34 12.45 4.56
C GLU A 78 -19.52 11.68 3.52
N PHE A 79 -18.24 11.48 3.78
CA PHE A 79 -17.34 10.81 2.84
C PHE A 79 -17.35 9.29 3.03
N SER A 80 -17.20 8.57 1.93
CA SER A 80 -17.00 7.12 2.00
C SER A 80 -15.72 6.74 2.73
N GLY A 81 -15.62 5.50 3.23
CA GLY A 81 -14.45 5.01 3.95
C GLY A 81 -13.12 5.23 3.21
N GLY A 82 -13.10 5.06 1.88
CA GLY A 82 -11.90 5.32 1.08
C GLY A 82 -11.49 6.79 1.07
N TRP A 83 -12.44 7.71 1.03
CA TRP A 83 -12.19 9.14 1.14
C TRP A 83 -11.76 9.54 2.55
N GLN A 84 -12.35 8.95 3.60
CA GLN A 84 -11.91 9.17 4.98
C GLN A 84 -10.46 8.72 5.20
N MET A 85 -10.04 7.60 4.59
CA MET A 85 -8.64 7.17 4.61
C MET A 85 -7.70 8.16 3.91
N ARG A 86 -8.14 8.79 2.82
CA ARG A 86 -7.38 9.87 2.17
C ARG A 86 -7.25 11.10 3.05
N ILE A 87 -8.32 11.48 3.78
CA ILE A 87 -8.27 12.57 4.76
C ILE A 87 -7.27 12.26 5.87
N ALA A 88 -7.27 11.02 6.38
CA ALA A 88 -6.32 10.58 7.40
C ALA A 88 -4.87 10.65 6.90
N LEU A 89 -4.63 10.20 5.67
CA LEU A 89 -3.30 10.29 5.05
C LEU A 89 -2.90 11.76 4.83
N ALA A 90 -3.79 12.60 4.32
CA ALA A 90 -3.54 14.04 4.17
C ALA A 90 -3.17 14.70 5.50
N LYS A 91 -3.90 14.37 6.57
CA LYS A 91 -3.59 14.84 7.93
C LYS A 91 -2.19 14.45 8.36
N LEU A 92 -1.79 13.18 8.16
CA LEU A 92 -0.45 12.68 8.49
C LEU A 92 0.65 13.43 7.72
N LEU A 93 0.44 13.66 6.42
CA LEU A 93 1.40 14.39 5.58
C LEU A 93 1.51 15.88 5.98
N LEU A 94 0.41 16.49 6.43
CA LEU A 94 0.38 17.87 6.95
C LEU A 94 1.21 18.01 8.23
N GLN A 95 1.15 17.03 9.13
CA GLN A 95 1.91 17.02 10.38
C GLN A 95 3.43 16.98 10.16
N ASN A 96 3.87 16.53 8.99
CA ASN A 96 5.27 16.43 8.59
C ASN A 96 6.19 15.83 9.70
N PRO A 97 5.86 14.67 10.28
CA PRO A 97 6.60 14.10 11.41
C PRO A 97 8.01 13.64 10.97
N SER A 98 8.93 13.47 11.89
CA SER A 98 10.29 12.96 11.59
C SER A 98 10.32 11.52 11.08
N LEU A 99 9.26 10.73 11.35
CA LEU A 99 9.08 9.36 10.85
C LEU A 99 7.62 9.13 10.42
N ILE A 100 7.42 8.69 9.20
CA ILE A 100 6.13 8.21 8.68
C ILE A 100 6.17 6.69 8.55
N ILE A 101 5.11 6.01 9.02
CA ILE A 101 4.89 4.59 8.81
C ILE A 101 3.57 4.43 8.04
N LEU A 102 3.63 3.84 6.85
CA LEU A 102 2.49 3.61 5.97
C LEU A 102 2.28 2.12 5.74
N ASP A 103 1.07 1.66 5.98
CA ASP A 103 0.63 0.29 5.70
C ASP A 103 -0.42 0.32 4.59
N GLU A 104 -0.06 -0.22 3.42
CA GLU A 104 -0.87 -0.27 2.19
C GLU A 104 -1.50 1.10 1.79
N PRO A 105 -0.70 2.18 1.71
CA PRO A 105 -1.26 3.52 1.50
C PRO A 105 -1.92 3.72 0.11
N THR A 106 -1.64 2.83 -0.84
CA THR A 106 -2.14 2.92 -2.22
C THR A 106 -3.53 2.32 -2.42
N ASN A 107 -4.04 1.52 -1.48
CA ASN A 107 -5.28 0.73 -1.66
C ASN A 107 -6.54 1.56 -1.93
N HIS A 108 -6.60 2.81 -1.48
CA HIS A 108 -7.77 3.68 -1.63
C HIS A 108 -7.51 4.89 -2.55
N LEU A 109 -6.34 4.91 -3.21
CA LEU A 109 -5.96 5.97 -4.13
C LEU A 109 -6.29 5.58 -5.57
N ASP A 110 -6.71 6.56 -6.36
CA ASP A 110 -6.71 6.42 -7.81
C ASP A 110 -5.30 6.72 -8.36
N ILE A 111 -5.09 6.46 -9.65
CA ILE A 111 -3.78 6.60 -10.30
C ILE A 111 -3.22 8.02 -10.14
N VAL A 112 -4.07 9.05 -10.21
CA VAL A 112 -3.63 10.45 -10.12
C VAL A 112 -3.18 10.78 -8.71
N SER A 113 -3.99 10.45 -7.70
CA SER A 113 -3.66 10.64 -6.29
C SER A 113 -2.46 9.79 -5.86
N GLN A 114 -2.37 8.54 -6.35
CA GLN A 114 -1.21 7.67 -6.10
C GLN A 114 0.08 8.30 -6.62
N HIS A 115 0.09 8.76 -7.86
CA HIS A 115 1.27 9.41 -8.44
C HIS A 115 1.66 10.68 -7.68
N TRP A 116 0.68 11.46 -7.23
CA TRP A 116 0.95 12.65 -6.41
C TRP A 116 1.59 12.28 -5.07
N VAL A 117 1.06 11.26 -4.36
CA VAL A 117 1.63 10.76 -3.10
C VAL A 117 3.05 10.23 -3.31
N GLU A 118 3.29 9.49 -4.38
CA GLU A 118 4.63 9.03 -4.78
C GLU A 118 5.61 10.21 -4.86
N GLN A 119 5.26 11.25 -5.61
CA GLN A 119 6.10 12.45 -5.77
C GLN A 119 6.32 13.19 -4.45
N TYR A 120 5.30 13.27 -3.61
CA TYR A 120 5.41 13.88 -2.30
C TYR A 120 6.38 13.09 -1.41
N LEU A 121 6.21 11.78 -1.29
CA LEU A 121 7.04 10.92 -0.45
C LEU A 121 8.48 10.79 -0.94
N LYS A 122 8.71 10.87 -2.25
CA LYS A 122 10.06 10.90 -2.84
C LYS A 122 10.90 12.09 -2.38
N HIS A 123 10.23 13.22 -2.09
CA HIS A 123 10.88 14.45 -1.64
C HIS A 123 10.75 14.66 -0.12
N TYR A 124 10.18 13.71 0.59
CA TYR A 124 10.01 13.77 2.02
C TYR A 124 11.36 13.75 2.74
N GLN A 125 11.58 14.69 3.69
CA GLN A 125 12.86 14.84 4.37
C GLN A 125 13.02 13.97 5.61
N GLY A 126 11.90 13.51 6.20
CA GLY A 126 11.91 12.60 7.34
C GLY A 126 12.17 11.14 6.95
N ALA A 127 12.22 10.26 7.92
CA ALA A 127 12.30 8.82 7.69
C ALA A 127 10.92 8.28 7.25
N LEU A 128 10.95 7.27 6.36
CA LEU A 128 9.76 6.63 5.82
C LEU A 128 9.87 5.12 5.93
N ILE A 129 8.84 4.46 6.47
CA ILE A 129 8.65 3.02 6.42
C ILE A 129 7.36 2.76 5.65
N VAL A 130 7.42 1.97 4.59
CA VAL A 130 6.27 1.61 3.78
C VAL A 130 6.13 0.10 3.70
N ILE A 131 4.91 -0.38 3.91
CA ILE A 131 4.48 -1.74 3.62
C ILE A 131 3.51 -1.63 2.45
N SER A 132 3.78 -2.29 1.32
CA SER A 132 2.89 -2.27 0.15
C SER A 132 3.07 -3.51 -0.72
N HIS A 133 2.00 -3.90 -1.39
CA HIS A 133 2.03 -4.89 -2.47
C HIS A 133 2.29 -4.25 -3.85
N ASP A 134 2.27 -2.94 -3.96
CA ASP A 134 2.58 -2.20 -5.17
C ASP A 134 4.08 -2.04 -5.35
N ARG A 135 4.64 -2.86 -6.26
CA ARG A 135 6.08 -2.90 -6.53
C ARG A 135 6.59 -1.61 -7.16
N ALA A 136 5.80 -0.99 -8.03
CA ALA A 136 6.18 0.25 -8.70
C ALA A 136 6.29 1.39 -7.68
N PHE A 137 5.30 1.49 -6.78
CA PHE A 137 5.31 2.43 -5.69
C PHE A 137 6.54 2.25 -4.78
N LEU A 138 6.83 1.00 -4.35
CA LEU A 138 8.00 0.71 -3.52
C LEU A 138 9.30 1.11 -4.21
N ASP A 139 9.43 0.84 -5.52
CA ASP A 139 10.65 1.16 -6.28
C ASP A 139 10.90 2.68 -6.38
N GLU A 140 9.84 3.48 -6.45
CA GLU A 140 9.94 4.93 -6.56
C GLU A 140 10.23 5.64 -5.23
N VAL A 141 9.65 5.14 -4.11
CA VAL A 141 9.70 5.86 -2.83
C VAL A 141 10.74 5.32 -1.85
N THR A 142 11.33 4.13 -2.10
CA THR A 142 12.25 3.51 -1.14
C THR A 142 13.67 3.40 -1.67
N ASN A 143 14.65 3.54 -0.77
CA ASN A 143 16.07 3.35 -1.02
C ASN A 143 16.68 2.19 -0.22
N ARG A 144 15.90 1.56 0.64
CA ARG A 144 16.27 0.38 1.43
C ARG A 144 15.09 -0.55 1.53
N THR A 145 15.35 -1.86 1.47
CA THR A 145 14.33 -2.90 1.63
C THR A 145 14.63 -3.76 2.84
N LEU A 146 13.62 -4.02 3.65
CA LEU A 146 13.68 -4.90 4.81
C LEU A 146 12.90 -6.18 4.48
N GLU A 147 13.60 -7.33 4.44
CA GLU A 147 12.98 -8.64 4.31
C GLU A 147 12.75 -9.24 5.69
N LEU A 148 11.49 -9.51 6.02
CA LEU A 148 11.11 -10.23 7.23
C LEU A 148 10.75 -11.67 6.85
N LYS A 149 11.59 -12.64 7.24
CA LYS A 149 11.39 -14.04 6.91
C LYS A 149 11.69 -14.95 8.10
N LEU A 150 10.70 -15.76 8.51
CA LEU A 150 10.83 -16.68 9.64
C LEU A 150 11.38 -16.03 10.92
N GLY A 151 10.92 -14.82 11.23
CA GLY A 151 11.36 -14.06 12.41
C GLY A 151 12.72 -13.37 12.27
N ASN A 152 13.41 -13.51 11.14
CA ASN A 152 14.69 -12.85 10.87
C ASN A 152 14.46 -11.64 9.97
N LEU A 153 15.13 -10.53 10.33
CA LEU A 153 15.13 -9.29 9.55
C LEU A 153 16.44 -9.18 8.77
N THR A 154 16.34 -9.06 7.45
CA THR A 154 17.48 -8.83 6.57
C THR A 154 17.33 -7.49 5.86
N THR A 155 18.39 -6.68 5.86
CA THR A 155 18.39 -5.36 5.23
C THR A 155 19.14 -5.40 3.90
N PHE A 156 18.51 -4.84 2.85
CA PHE A 156 19.11 -4.62 1.53
C PHE A 156 19.23 -3.12 1.27
N LYS A 157 20.42 -2.68 0.82
CA LYS A 157 20.67 -1.28 0.46
C LYS A 157 20.26 -1.03 -0.99
N GLY A 158 18.99 -0.87 -1.21
CA GLY A 158 18.37 -0.66 -2.51
C GLY A 158 16.85 -0.77 -2.43
N ASN A 159 16.18 -0.39 -3.51
CA ASN A 159 14.74 -0.48 -3.67
C ASN A 159 14.25 -1.93 -3.82
N TYR A 160 12.95 -2.11 -4.05
CA TYR A 160 12.35 -3.45 -4.15
C TYR A 160 12.92 -4.28 -5.30
N SER A 161 13.12 -3.69 -6.49
CA SER A 161 13.71 -4.39 -7.64
C SER A 161 15.14 -4.86 -7.37
N TYR A 162 15.94 -4.05 -6.71
CA TYR A 162 17.28 -4.44 -6.25
C TYR A 162 17.22 -5.63 -5.29
N TYR A 163 16.31 -5.57 -4.31
CA TYR A 163 16.10 -6.65 -3.35
C TYR A 163 15.76 -7.97 -4.05
N VAL A 164 14.83 -7.97 -5.00
CA VAL A 164 14.44 -9.18 -5.75
C VAL A 164 15.65 -9.80 -6.44
N GLY A 165 16.44 -8.98 -7.16
CA GLY A 165 17.64 -9.47 -7.85
C GLY A 165 18.70 -10.06 -6.90
N GLU A 166 18.92 -9.44 -5.74
CA GLU A 166 19.89 -9.93 -4.75
C GLU A 166 19.37 -11.16 -3.99
N SER A 167 18.07 -11.22 -3.70
CA SER A 167 17.44 -12.38 -3.07
C SER A 167 17.55 -13.62 -3.97
N ASP A 168 17.29 -13.47 -5.26
CA ASP A 168 17.42 -14.56 -6.24
C ASP A 168 18.87 -15.05 -6.35
N LYS A 169 19.87 -14.18 -6.42
CA LYS A 169 21.29 -14.55 -6.42
C LYS A 169 21.71 -15.30 -5.15
N ARG A 170 21.24 -14.81 -3.98
CA ARG A 170 21.51 -15.49 -2.70
C ARG A 170 20.90 -16.87 -2.67
N LEU A 171 19.66 -17.02 -3.14
CA LEU A 171 18.98 -18.33 -3.21
C LEU A 171 19.71 -19.28 -4.15
N GLU A 172 20.16 -18.81 -5.30
CA GLU A 172 20.96 -19.61 -6.23
C GLU A 172 22.29 -20.08 -5.61
N THR A 173 22.99 -19.17 -4.94
CA THR A 173 24.23 -19.49 -4.22
C THR A 173 23.99 -20.52 -3.12
N LEU A 174 22.91 -20.34 -2.34
CA LEU A 174 22.52 -21.28 -1.30
C LEU A 174 22.18 -22.67 -1.86
N ARG A 175 21.45 -22.71 -3.00
CA ARG A 175 21.15 -23.98 -3.69
C ARG A 175 22.41 -24.70 -4.18
N LYS A 176 23.39 -23.96 -4.73
CA LYS A 176 24.69 -24.51 -5.13
C LYS A 176 25.47 -25.07 -3.93
N ALA A 177 25.55 -24.31 -2.85
CA ALA A 177 26.20 -24.72 -1.61
C ALA A 177 25.54 -25.98 -1.02
N TYR A 178 24.22 -26.03 -0.98
CA TYR A 178 23.46 -27.21 -0.53
C TYR A 178 23.74 -28.44 -1.41
N ALA A 179 23.71 -28.29 -2.73
CA ALA A 179 23.96 -29.38 -3.66
C ALA A 179 25.39 -29.97 -3.46
N ASN A 180 26.39 -29.08 -3.29
CA ASN A 180 27.77 -29.51 -3.00
C ASN A 180 27.86 -30.21 -1.67
N GLN A 181 27.23 -29.68 -0.61
CA GLN A 181 27.22 -30.36 0.70
C GLN A 181 26.53 -31.72 0.66
N GLN A 182 25.40 -31.86 -0.05
CA GLN A 182 24.72 -33.15 -0.22
C GLN A 182 25.58 -34.18 -0.96
N LYS A 183 26.34 -33.72 -1.97
CA LYS A 183 27.32 -34.58 -2.68
C LYS A 183 28.42 -35.06 -1.74
N GLU A 184 29.00 -34.16 -0.96
CA GLU A 184 30.04 -34.49 0.03
C GLU A 184 29.51 -35.47 1.09
N ILE A 185 28.31 -35.22 1.65
CA ILE A 185 27.66 -36.11 2.61
C ILE A 185 27.46 -37.51 2.00
N LYS A 186 27.02 -37.58 0.75
CA LYS A 186 26.86 -38.87 0.04
C LYS A 186 28.17 -39.59 -0.13
N GLU A 187 29.20 -38.91 -0.60
CA GLU A 187 30.55 -39.51 -0.78
C GLU A 187 31.11 -40.03 0.55
N VAL A 188 30.97 -39.27 1.63
CA VAL A 188 31.40 -39.70 2.97
C VAL A 188 30.59 -40.91 3.45
N LYS A 189 29.28 -40.91 3.28
CA LYS A 189 28.41 -42.06 3.62
C LYS A 189 28.77 -43.33 2.83
N ASP A 190 28.98 -43.17 1.51
CA ASP A 190 29.38 -44.29 0.64
C ASP A 190 30.74 -44.89 1.05
N TRP A 191 31.68 -43.99 1.41
CA TRP A 191 33.00 -44.43 1.94
C TRP A 191 32.83 -45.15 3.28
N ILE A 192 32.06 -44.64 4.24
CA ILE A 192 31.75 -45.28 5.51
C ILE A 192 31.16 -46.68 5.28
N ASN A 193 30.18 -46.80 4.42
CA ASN A 193 29.51 -48.06 4.12
C ASN A 193 30.48 -49.10 3.51
N ARG A 194 31.38 -48.65 2.61
CA ARG A 194 32.39 -49.54 1.98
C ARG A 194 33.40 -50.10 2.98
N PHE A 195 33.76 -49.31 4.00
CA PHE A 195 34.81 -49.72 4.95
C PHE A 195 34.30 -50.05 6.34
N ARG A 196 33.00 -50.10 6.57
CA ARG A 196 32.37 -50.32 7.87
C ARG A 196 32.75 -51.64 8.52
N SER A 197 32.97 -52.69 7.72
CA SER A 197 33.37 -54.03 8.19
C SER A 197 34.89 -54.24 8.25
N ASN A 198 35.72 -53.26 7.89
CA ASN A 198 37.16 -53.37 7.87
C ASN A 198 37.78 -53.01 9.23
N VAL A 199 38.22 -54.00 10.00
CA VAL A 199 38.78 -53.79 11.34
C VAL A 199 39.98 -52.83 11.33
N LYS A 200 40.86 -52.88 10.31
CA LYS A 200 42.00 -51.95 10.21
C LYS A 200 41.62 -50.50 9.99
N LYS A 201 40.42 -50.22 9.51
CA LYS A 201 39.92 -48.86 9.24
C LYS A 201 38.86 -48.39 10.24
N ALA A 202 38.55 -49.15 11.27
CA ALA A 202 37.50 -48.86 12.25
C ALA A 202 37.63 -47.46 12.88
N SER A 203 38.84 -47.08 13.31
CA SER A 203 39.09 -45.74 13.87
C SER A 203 38.80 -44.62 12.88
N MET A 204 39.20 -44.77 11.61
CA MET A 204 38.91 -43.75 10.55
C MET A 204 37.42 -43.67 10.24
N VAL A 205 36.70 -44.80 10.23
CA VAL A 205 35.25 -44.85 10.06
C VAL A 205 34.55 -44.06 11.17
N GLN A 206 34.92 -44.35 12.44
CA GLN A 206 34.38 -43.63 13.60
C GLN A 206 34.63 -42.10 13.53
N SER A 207 35.87 -41.72 13.15
CA SER A 207 36.21 -40.32 13.00
C SER A 207 35.33 -39.62 11.94
N ARG A 208 35.09 -40.25 10.78
CA ARG A 208 34.25 -39.70 9.73
C ARG A 208 32.76 -39.63 10.11
N ILE A 209 32.24 -40.60 10.87
CA ILE A 209 30.89 -40.57 11.42
C ILE A 209 30.75 -39.35 12.34
N LYS A 210 31.67 -39.14 13.29
CA LYS A 210 31.66 -37.99 14.19
C LYS A 210 31.78 -36.66 13.46
N ALA A 211 32.57 -36.60 12.36
CA ALA A 211 32.67 -35.41 11.55
C ALA A 211 31.34 -35.09 10.84
N LEU A 212 30.64 -36.12 10.35
CA LEU A 212 29.35 -35.98 9.69
C LEU A 212 28.23 -35.58 10.66
N GLU A 213 28.25 -36.06 11.89
CA GLU A 213 27.32 -35.67 12.97
C GLU A 213 27.51 -34.24 13.44
N LYS A 214 28.73 -33.70 13.36
CA LYS A 214 29.06 -32.30 13.71
C LYS A 214 28.87 -31.32 12.57
N MET A 215 28.56 -31.78 11.34
CA MET A 215 28.40 -30.95 10.19
C MET A 215 27.13 -30.14 10.31
N GLU A 216 27.24 -28.79 10.24
CA GLU A 216 26.08 -27.90 10.14
C GLU A 216 25.42 -28.10 8.78
N LEU A 217 24.17 -28.55 8.81
CA LEU A 217 23.41 -28.78 7.57
C LEU A 217 22.84 -27.49 7.02
N ILE A 218 23.16 -27.21 5.77
CA ILE A 218 22.56 -26.12 5.04
C ILE A 218 21.07 -26.44 4.82
N SER A 219 20.19 -25.58 5.28
CA SER A 219 18.75 -25.70 5.02
C SER A 219 18.35 -24.71 3.90
N ILE A 220 17.73 -25.23 2.86
CA ILE A 220 17.09 -24.39 1.84
C ILE A 220 15.67 -24.08 2.33
N PRO A 221 15.22 -22.81 2.29
CA PRO A 221 13.82 -22.49 2.46
C PRO A 221 13.00 -23.37 1.51
N ARG A 222 12.00 -24.07 2.02
CA ARG A 222 11.12 -24.85 1.16
C ARG A 222 10.44 -23.90 0.19
N ASP A 223 10.58 -24.17 -1.11
CA ASP A 223 9.75 -23.48 -2.09
C ASP A 223 8.28 -23.72 -1.69
N GLU A 224 7.52 -22.63 -1.54
CA GLU A 224 6.08 -22.76 -1.35
C GLU A 224 5.54 -23.61 -2.49
N LYS A 225 4.84 -24.68 -2.14
CA LYS A 225 4.26 -25.56 -3.15
C LYS A 225 3.32 -24.73 -3.99
N LYS A 226 3.73 -24.37 -5.20
CA LYS A 226 2.86 -23.71 -6.14
C LYS A 226 1.67 -24.64 -6.40
N MET A 227 0.48 -24.18 -5.98
CA MET A 227 -0.73 -24.90 -6.27
C MET A 227 -0.95 -24.83 -7.77
N PHE A 228 -0.88 -25.97 -8.44
CA PHE A 228 -1.12 -26.06 -9.86
C PHE A 228 -2.55 -26.50 -10.10
N PHE A 229 -3.38 -25.59 -10.61
CA PHE A 229 -4.72 -25.93 -11.04
C PHE A 229 -4.95 -25.40 -12.47
N ARG A 230 -5.84 -26.07 -13.20
CA ARG A 230 -6.29 -25.62 -14.50
C ARG A 230 -7.76 -25.27 -14.41
N PHE A 231 -8.10 -24.09 -14.82
CA PHE A 231 -9.50 -23.75 -15.03
C PHE A 231 -10.08 -24.61 -16.15
N PRO A 232 -11.35 -25.06 -16.04
CA PRO A 232 -12.03 -25.70 -17.16
C PRO A 232 -12.09 -24.72 -18.34
N LYS A 233 -12.15 -25.25 -19.54
CA LYS A 233 -12.32 -24.42 -20.73
C LYS A 233 -13.64 -23.68 -20.64
N SER A 234 -13.61 -22.36 -20.88
CA SER A 234 -14.84 -21.57 -20.94
C SER A 234 -15.76 -22.10 -22.07
N PRO A 235 -17.08 -22.04 -21.90
CA PRO A 235 -18.02 -22.34 -22.96
C PRO A 235 -17.73 -21.51 -24.24
N PRO A 236 -18.02 -22.04 -25.41
CA PRO A 236 -17.88 -21.27 -26.64
C PRO A 236 -18.87 -20.09 -26.64
N ALA A 237 -18.35 -18.87 -26.47
CA ALA A 237 -19.11 -17.63 -26.58
C ALA A 237 -19.05 -17.08 -28.03
N SER A 238 -20.00 -16.22 -28.38
CA SER A 238 -20.00 -15.48 -29.65
C SER A 238 -18.77 -14.57 -29.77
N ALA A 239 -18.46 -14.08 -30.98
CA ALA A 239 -17.38 -13.14 -31.20
C ALA A 239 -17.61 -11.84 -30.42
N LYS A 240 -18.83 -11.33 -30.41
CA LYS A 240 -19.27 -10.19 -29.58
C LYS A 240 -19.72 -10.73 -28.23
N VAL A 241 -19.08 -10.31 -27.15
CA VAL A 241 -19.37 -10.77 -25.79
C VAL A 241 -20.34 -9.85 -25.07
N ILE A 242 -20.09 -8.54 -25.14
CA ILE A 242 -20.97 -7.48 -24.62
C ILE A 242 -20.97 -6.32 -25.61
N THR A 243 -22.16 -5.76 -25.84
CA THR A 243 -22.32 -4.50 -26.56
C THR A 243 -23.17 -3.58 -25.70
N ILE A 244 -22.71 -2.37 -25.51
CA ILE A 244 -23.42 -1.30 -24.83
C ILE A 244 -23.64 -0.20 -25.86
N SER A 245 -24.86 0.31 -25.96
CA SER A 245 -25.23 1.36 -26.91
C SER A 245 -26.04 2.42 -26.19
N ASP A 246 -25.61 3.67 -26.35
CA ASP A 246 -26.29 4.89 -25.85
C ASP A 246 -26.67 4.77 -24.35
N LEU A 247 -25.74 4.29 -23.51
CA LEU A 247 -26.00 4.04 -22.10
C LEU A 247 -26.04 5.35 -21.30
N HIS A 248 -27.16 5.59 -20.61
CA HIS A 248 -27.34 6.71 -19.70
C HIS A 248 -27.50 6.21 -18.26
N LYS A 249 -26.69 6.74 -17.35
CA LYS A 249 -26.74 6.45 -15.91
C LYS A 249 -26.51 7.68 -15.10
N ALA A 250 -27.43 7.94 -14.15
CA ALA A 250 -27.30 9.02 -13.16
C ALA A 250 -27.71 8.52 -11.76
N TYR A 251 -27.20 9.17 -10.74
CA TYR A 251 -27.62 9.03 -9.34
C TYR A 251 -28.12 10.42 -8.87
N GLY A 252 -29.46 10.58 -8.82
CA GLY A 252 -30.08 11.89 -8.63
C GLY A 252 -29.64 12.85 -9.74
N ASP A 253 -29.09 13.99 -9.38
CA ASP A 253 -28.60 15.01 -10.31
C ASP A 253 -27.18 14.72 -10.86
N ASN A 254 -26.50 13.72 -10.30
CA ASN A 254 -25.13 13.37 -10.71
C ASN A 254 -25.16 12.40 -11.91
N VAL A 255 -24.88 12.91 -13.09
CA VAL A 255 -24.77 12.12 -14.32
C VAL A 255 -23.43 11.41 -14.37
N ILE A 256 -23.47 10.06 -14.47
CA ILE A 256 -22.29 9.19 -14.55
C ILE A 256 -21.96 8.85 -16.01
N PHE A 257 -22.96 8.46 -16.79
CA PHE A 257 -22.83 8.17 -18.22
C PHE A 257 -23.90 8.90 -18.98
N ASP A 258 -23.50 9.51 -20.09
CA ASP A 258 -24.37 10.24 -21.01
C ASP A 258 -24.06 9.79 -22.44
N GLY A 259 -24.74 8.72 -22.88
CA GLY A 259 -24.56 8.15 -24.22
C GLY A 259 -23.27 7.32 -24.35
N LEU A 260 -22.96 6.42 -23.36
CA LEU A 260 -21.78 5.57 -23.41
C LEU A 260 -21.98 4.40 -24.38
N ASP A 261 -21.08 4.30 -25.36
CA ASP A 261 -20.96 3.15 -26.26
C ASP A 261 -19.71 2.32 -25.92
N LEU A 262 -19.85 1.01 -25.81
CA LEU A 262 -18.76 0.08 -25.57
C LEU A 262 -19.03 -1.26 -26.22
N ARG A 263 -18.05 -1.81 -26.91
CA ARG A 263 -18.09 -3.18 -27.42
C ARG A 263 -16.91 -3.97 -26.88
N ILE A 264 -17.19 -5.18 -26.43
CA ILE A 264 -16.21 -6.14 -25.92
C ILE A 264 -16.28 -7.40 -26.78
N ASP A 265 -15.21 -7.74 -27.43
CA ASP A 265 -15.08 -8.91 -28.26
C ASP A 265 -14.39 -10.07 -27.52
N LYS A 266 -14.55 -11.28 -28.00
CA LYS A 266 -13.93 -12.47 -27.42
C LYS A 266 -12.42 -12.39 -27.47
N GLY A 267 -11.79 -12.49 -26.31
CA GLY A 267 -10.34 -12.43 -26.15
C GLY A 267 -9.82 -11.07 -25.71
N ASP A 268 -10.67 -10.04 -25.66
CA ASP A 268 -10.28 -8.74 -25.15
C ASP A 268 -9.86 -8.82 -23.68
N ARG A 269 -8.88 -8.00 -23.33
CA ARG A 269 -8.42 -7.77 -21.95
C ARG A 269 -8.38 -6.27 -21.72
N ILE A 270 -9.38 -5.76 -21.05
CA ILE A 270 -9.64 -4.32 -20.94
C ILE A 270 -9.31 -3.85 -19.53
N ALA A 271 -8.48 -2.82 -19.40
CA ALA A 271 -8.28 -2.09 -18.15
C ALA A 271 -9.19 -0.85 -18.15
N VAL A 272 -10.04 -0.72 -17.13
CA VAL A 272 -10.87 0.47 -16.93
C VAL A 272 -10.17 1.38 -15.94
N VAL A 273 -9.71 2.53 -16.40
CA VAL A 273 -8.95 3.50 -15.62
C VAL A 273 -9.71 4.82 -15.49
N GLY A 274 -9.45 5.57 -14.44
CA GLY A 274 -10.07 6.87 -14.19
C GLY A 274 -10.03 7.25 -12.71
N VAL A 275 -10.35 8.50 -12.40
CA VAL A 275 -10.44 9.03 -11.05
C VAL A 275 -11.52 8.32 -10.23
N ASN A 276 -11.45 8.43 -8.91
CA ASN A 276 -12.51 7.90 -8.05
C ASN A 276 -13.82 8.68 -8.29
N GLY A 277 -14.93 7.95 -8.32
CA GLY A 277 -16.23 8.53 -8.68
C GLY A 277 -16.54 8.57 -10.18
N ALA A 278 -15.59 8.30 -11.09
CA ALA A 278 -15.81 8.30 -12.54
C ALA A 278 -16.73 7.18 -13.08
N GLY A 279 -17.33 6.38 -12.22
CA GLY A 279 -18.30 5.35 -12.63
C GLY A 279 -17.70 3.98 -12.99
N LYS A 280 -16.40 3.71 -12.74
CA LYS A 280 -15.78 2.42 -13.07
C LYS A 280 -16.52 1.21 -12.51
N SER A 281 -16.83 1.23 -11.23
CA SER A 281 -17.59 0.16 -10.55
C SER A 281 -19.05 0.12 -11.00
N THR A 282 -19.64 1.27 -11.33
CA THR A 282 -20.99 1.37 -11.88
C THR A 282 -21.06 0.68 -13.23
N LEU A 283 -20.11 0.92 -14.12
CA LEU A 283 -20.02 0.25 -15.42
C LEU A 283 -19.91 -1.28 -15.25
N ALA A 284 -19.01 -1.73 -14.37
CA ALA A 284 -18.84 -3.17 -14.10
C ALA A 284 -20.14 -3.80 -13.56
N ARG A 285 -20.85 -3.14 -12.64
CA ARG A 285 -22.14 -3.62 -12.10
C ARG A 285 -23.25 -3.62 -13.14
N ILE A 286 -23.32 -2.63 -14.03
CA ILE A 286 -24.27 -2.60 -15.15
C ILE A 286 -24.00 -3.78 -16.10
N MET A 287 -22.74 -4.01 -16.49
CA MET A 287 -22.38 -5.17 -17.31
C MET A 287 -22.70 -6.50 -16.62
N ALA A 288 -22.52 -6.57 -15.30
CA ALA A 288 -22.90 -7.74 -14.49
C ALA A 288 -24.42 -7.94 -14.41
N GLY A 289 -25.21 -6.89 -14.64
CA GLY A 289 -26.66 -6.90 -14.51
C GLY A 289 -27.15 -6.74 -13.06
N THR A 290 -26.27 -6.24 -12.17
CA THR A 290 -26.58 -5.99 -10.76
C THR A 290 -26.95 -4.51 -10.47
N GLU A 291 -26.74 -3.62 -11.44
CA GLU A 291 -27.05 -2.20 -11.32
C GLU A 291 -28.00 -1.77 -12.42
N PRO A 292 -29.15 -1.11 -12.11
CA PRO A 292 -30.07 -0.58 -13.11
C PRO A 292 -29.49 0.71 -13.76
N TYR A 293 -29.95 1.01 -14.97
CA TYR A 293 -29.63 2.22 -15.72
C TYR A 293 -30.93 2.86 -16.28
N GLN A 294 -30.87 4.15 -16.67
CA GLN A 294 -32.04 4.90 -17.07
C GLN A 294 -32.46 4.63 -18.53
N SER A 295 -31.51 4.62 -19.44
CA SER A 295 -31.74 4.36 -20.86
C SER A 295 -30.51 3.81 -21.54
N GLY A 296 -30.68 3.35 -22.79
CA GLY A 296 -29.63 2.66 -23.56
C GLY A 296 -29.88 1.15 -23.60
N GLU A 297 -28.95 0.45 -24.19
CA GLU A 297 -29.07 -1.01 -24.37
C GLU A 297 -27.76 -1.71 -23.96
N VAL A 298 -27.89 -2.81 -23.21
CA VAL A 298 -26.77 -3.67 -22.83
C VAL A 298 -27.07 -5.10 -23.28
N GLU A 299 -26.47 -5.48 -24.40
CA GLU A 299 -26.66 -6.80 -24.99
C GLU A 299 -25.52 -7.74 -24.62
N LYS A 300 -25.86 -8.94 -24.15
CA LYS A 300 -24.92 -10.05 -23.94
C LYS A 300 -24.92 -10.96 -25.18
N GLY A 301 -23.76 -11.28 -25.68
CA GLY A 301 -23.61 -12.20 -26.79
C GLY A 301 -24.15 -13.61 -26.47
N ILE A 302 -24.47 -14.37 -27.51
CA ILE A 302 -25.00 -15.74 -27.39
C ILE A 302 -24.00 -16.61 -26.61
N ASN A 303 -24.49 -17.39 -25.64
CA ASN A 303 -23.71 -18.27 -24.77
C ASN A 303 -22.63 -17.54 -23.93
N THR A 304 -22.77 -16.23 -23.70
CA THR A 304 -21.89 -15.50 -22.81
C THR A 304 -22.23 -15.82 -21.34
N VAL A 305 -21.30 -16.48 -20.67
CA VAL A 305 -21.37 -16.71 -19.21
C VAL A 305 -20.53 -15.63 -18.56
N LEU A 306 -21.16 -14.81 -17.71
CA LEU A 306 -20.50 -13.70 -17.03
C LEU A 306 -20.19 -14.10 -15.59
N GLY A 307 -18.95 -13.89 -15.17
CA GLY A 307 -18.53 -13.94 -13.76
C GLY A 307 -18.18 -12.52 -13.31
N TYR A 308 -18.66 -12.11 -12.15
CA TYR A 308 -18.36 -10.82 -11.56
C TYR A 308 -17.73 -11.02 -10.17
N PHE A 309 -16.62 -10.37 -9.92
CA PHE A 309 -15.94 -10.36 -8.64
C PHE A 309 -15.84 -8.91 -8.14
N ALA A 310 -16.57 -8.60 -7.08
CA ALA A 310 -16.66 -7.26 -6.51
C ALA A 310 -15.57 -7.01 -5.45
N GLN A 311 -15.29 -5.74 -5.18
CA GLN A 311 -14.31 -5.34 -4.16
C GLN A 311 -14.71 -5.80 -2.74
N SER A 312 -16.01 -5.84 -2.42
CA SER A 312 -16.58 -6.25 -1.12
C SER A 312 -17.15 -7.66 -1.11
N GLN A 313 -16.69 -8.54 -2.00
CA GLN A 313 -17.25 -9.89 -2.12
C GLN A 313 -17.01 -10.79 -0.89
N ALA A 314 -16.06 -10.43 -0.04
CA ALA A 314 -15.82 -11.14 1.23
C ALA A 314 -17.03 -11.03 2.18
N ASP A 315 -17.80 -9.93 2.08
CA ASP A 315 -19.01 -9.71 2.90
C ASP A 315 -20.22 -10.55 2.44
N GLU A 316 -20.16 -11.08 1.22
CA GLU A 316 -21.20 -11.93 0.62
C GLU A 316 -20.94 -13.44 0.81
N LEU A 317 -19.77 -13.81 1.36
CA LEU A 317 -19.45 -15.21 1.62
C LEU A 317 -20.25 -15.71 2.82
N ASP A 318 -20.92 -16.85 2.64
CA ASP A 318 -21.59 -17.54 3.74
C ASP A 318 -20.54 -18.05 4.74
N PRO A 319 -20.53 -17.55 5.99
CA PRO A 319 -19.53 -17.96 6.99
C PRO A 319 -19.65 -19.43 7.41
N ASN A 320 -20.69 -20.15 6.95
CA ASN A 320 -20.92 -21.55 7.28
C ASN A 320 -20.53 -22.53 6.15
N ASN A 321 -19.98 -22.06 5.05
CA ASN A 321 -19.51 -22.87 3.92
C ASN A 321 -17.97 -22.92 3.81
#